data_7142323c81cc3c214cdfb477ffb8fedd
#
_entry.id   7142323c81cc3c214cdfb477ffb8fedd
#
_cell.length_a   1.000
_cell.length_b   1.000
_cell.length_c   1.000
_cell.angle_alpha   90.00
_cell.angle_beta   90.00
_cell.angle_gamma   90.00
#
_symmetry.space_group_name_H-M   'P 1'
#
loop_
_entity.id
_entity.type
_entity.pdbx_description
1 polymer ?
#
loop_
_entity_poly.entity_id
_entity_poly.type
_entity_poly.pdbx_seq_one_letter_code
_entity_poly.pdbx_strand_id
1 'polypeptide(L)'
;MENLRHRGLSEVVSELISADRPFLGICMGLQVLFTRSDEGGGQECLGILPGTVSRLPRDLKVPHMGWNQVHYPQPCALFQGIPEGTNFYFVHSYVATPDDPSLIAAATNYGVDFCSAIARGNLFATQFHPEKSGPSGLQVYRNFIELTRH
;
A
#
# COMPACT_ATOMS: atom_id res chain seq x y z
N MET A 1 6.36 14.18 0.44
CA MET A 1 5.19 15.10 0.38
C MET A 1 5.51 16.41 -0.31
N GLU A 2 6.58 17.08 0.03
CA GLU A 2 6.94 18.39 -0.55
C GLU A 2 6.96 18.37 -2.09
N ASN A 3 7.64 17.41 -2.70
CA ASN A 3 7.69 17.28 -4.15
C ASN A 3 6.33 17.00 -4.80
N LEU A 4 5.45 16.24 -4.14
CA LEU A 4 4.09 16.01 -4.63
C LEU A 4 3.29 17.32 -4.66
N ARG A 5 3.36 18.10 -3.58
CA ARG A 5 2.67 19.39 -3.46
C ARG A 5 3.22 20.40 -4.45
N HIS A 6 4.55 20.50 -4.53
CA HIS A 6 5.20 21.48 -5.43
C HIS A 6 4.88 21.25 -6.91
N ARG A 7 4.64 19.99 -7.30
CA ARG A 7 4.28 19.61 -8.67
C ARG A 7 2.78 19.56 -8.94
N GLY A 8 1.94 19.92 -7.96
CA GLY A 8 0.48 19.84 -8.08
C GLY A 8 -0.08 18.42 -8.18
N LEU A 9 0.71 17.41 -7.84
CA LEU A 9 0.29 16.00 -7.92
C LEU A 9 -0.64 15.61 -6.78
N SER A 10 -0.57 16.32 -5.64
CA SER A 10 -1.43 16.08 -4.48
C SER A 10 -2.91 16.27 -4.83
N GLU A 11 -3.21 17.35 -5.53
CA GLU A 11 -4.57 17.70 -5.98
C GLU A 11 -5.06 16.68 -7.01
N VAL A 12 -4.23 16.37 -8.02
CA VAL A 12 -4.58 15.40 -9.08
C VAL A 12 -4.89 14.02 -8.49
N VAL A 13 -4.07 13.52 -7.58
CA VAL A 13 -4.30 12.22 -6.93
C VAL A 13 -5.59 12.25 -6.11
N SER A 14 -5.81 13.32 -5.34
CA SER A 14 -7.02 13.47 -4.53
C SER A 14 -8.28 13.53 -5.39
N GLU A 15 -8.25 14.26 -6.49
CA GLU A 15 -9.35 14.36 -7.46
C GLU A 15 -9.67 13.01 -8.11
N LEU A 16 -8.66 12.29 -8.59
CA LEU A 16 -8.84 10.97 -9.20
C LEU A 16 -9.50 9.98 -8.24
N ILE A 17 -9.02 9.93 -6.99
CA ILE A 17 -9.55 9.02 -5.97
C ILE A 17 -10.96 9.45 -5.55
N SER A 18 -11.22 10.75 -5.40
CA SER A 18 -12.56 11.27 -5.06
C SER A 18 -13.58 11.01 -6.15
N ALA A 19 -13.15 10.99 -7.40
CA ALA A 19 -13.98 10.63 -8.56
C ALA A 19 -14.10 9.11 -8.77
N ASP A 20 -13.64 8.30 -7.80
CA ASP A 20 -13.62 6.82 -7.84
C ASP A 20 -12.93 6.26 -9.10
N ARG A 21 -11.95 7.00 -9.62
CA ARG A 21 -11.14 6.50 -10.74
C ARG A 21 -10.19 5.42 -10.24
N PRO A 22 -9.95 4.37 -11.04
CA PRO A 22 -9.01 3.33 -10.66
C PRO A 22 -7.63 3.89 -10.33
N PHE A 23 -7.14 3.56 -9.16
CA PHE A 23 -5.86 4.03 -8.65
C PHE A 23 -5.10 2.89 -7.96
N LEU A 24 -3.85 2.70 -8.32
CA LEU A 24 -2.94 1.75 -7.67
C LEU A 24 -1.69 2.48 -7.15
N GLY A 25 -1.60 2.59 -5.83
CA GLY A 25 -0.40 3.10 -5.14
C GLY A 25 0.59 1.99 -4.84
N ILE A 26 1.89 2.26 -5.01
CA ILE A 26 2.95 1.28 -4.74
C ILE A 26 3.95 1.88 -3.76
N CYS A 27 4.27 1.14 -2.68
CA CYS A 27 5.23 1.51 -1.64
C CYS A 27 4.90 2.88 -1.02
N MET A 28 5.62 3.92 -1.34
CA MET A 28 5.29 5.28 -0.91
C MET A 28 3.91 5.74 -1.38
N GLY A 29 3.44 5.20 -2.52
CA GLY A 29 2.08 5.44 -3.01
C GLY A 29 0.98 4.92 -2.08
N LEU A 30 1.26 3.93 -1.24
CA LEU A 30 0.40 3.54 -0.13
C LEU A 30 0.50 4.55 1.02
N GLN A 31 1.70 4.87 1.44
CA GLN A 31 1.96 5.65 2.66
C GLN A 31 1.43 7.08 2.56
N VAL A 32 1.55 7.72 1.40
CA VAL A 32 1.10 9.11 1.21
C VAL A 32 -0.43 9.27 1.25
N LEU A 33 -1.20 8.20 1.16
CA LEU A 33 -2.67 8.24 1.22
C LEU A 33 -3.20 8.54 2.62
N PHE A 34 -2.42 8.26 3.67
CA PHE A 34 -2.85 8.37 5.05
C PHE A 34 -2.79 9.81 5.58
N THR A 35 -3.21 10.02 6.84
CA THR A 35 -3.30 11.35 7.45
C THR A 35 -1.92 11.93 7.68
N ARG A 36 -1.00 11.13 8.28
CA ARG A 36 0.35 11.58 8.60
C ARG A 36 1.36 10.43 8.58
N SER A 37 2.63 10.80 8.44
CA SER A 37 3.77 9.89 8.55
C SER A 37 4.76 10.42 9.56
N ASP A 38 5.38 9.53 10.34
CA ASP A 38 6.46 9.86 11.27
C ASP A 38 7.82 9.97 10.56
N GLU A 39 7.89 9.65 9.28
CA GLU A 39 9.11 9.77 8.49
C GLU A 39 9.58 11.23 8.42
N GLY A 40 10.91 11.42 8.52
CA GLY A 40 11.49 12.74 8.44
C GLY A 40 11.12 13.68 9.61
N GLY A 41 10.77 13.14 10.77
CA GLY A 41 10.37 13.93 11.94
C GLY A 41 8.89 14.24 12.03
N GLY A 42 8.10 13.66 11.14
CA GLY A 42 6.65 13.82 11.09
C GLY A 42 6.19 14.81 10.02
N GLN A 43 5.25 14.39 9.19
CA GLN A 43 4.67 15.22 8.15
C GLN A 43 3.22 14.82 7.89
N GLU A 44 2.42 15.79 7.50
CA GLU A 44 1.08 15.54 6.97
C GLU A 44 1.18 14.95 5.57
N CYS A 45 0.34 13.93 5.31
CA CYS A 45 0.20 13.31 4.00
C CYS A 45 -1.07 13.79 3.29
N LEU A 46 -1.63 13.00 2.36
CA LEU A 46 -2.80 13.42 1.59
C LEU A 46 -4.11 13.40 2.38
N GLY A 47 -4.17 12.62 3.47
CA GLY A 47 -5.36 12.53 4.32
C GLY A 47 -6.58 11.89 3.64
N ILE A 48 -6.36 11.09 2.60
CA ILE A 48 -7.44 10.40 1.86
C ILE A 48 -7.99 9.23 2.69
N LEU A 49 -7.11 8.57 3.43
CA LEU A 49 -7.43 7.47 4.33
C LEU A 49 -7.05 7.83 5.77
N PRO A 50 -8.00 7.75 6.72
CA PRO A 50 -7.67 7.93 8.13
C PRO A 50 -6.68 6.86 8.60
N GLY A 51 -5.63 7.30 9.28
CA GLY A 51 -4.58 6.42 9.82
C GLY A 51 -3.21 7.08 9.79
N THR A 52 -2.22 6.33 10.23
CA THR A 52 -0.85 6.82 10.38
C THR A 52 0.15 5.90 9.70
N VAL A 53 1.31 6.46 9.38
CA VAL A 53 2.47 5.72 8.91
C VAL A 53 3.58 5.89 9.95
N SER A 54 4.05 4.79 10.52
CA SER A 54 5.06 4.80 11.57
C SER A 54 6.21 3.84 11.26
N ARG A 55 7.34 4.10 11.88
CA ARG A 55 8.51 3.26 11.70
C ARG A 55 8.30 1.87 12.30
N LEU A 56 8.81 0.84 11.62
CA LEU A 56 8.92 -0.51 12.20
C LEU A 56 9.66 -0.47 13.55
N PRO A 57 9.34 -1.39 14.48
CA PRO A 57 9.99 -1.46 15.80
C PRO A 57 11.52 -1.41 15.70
N ARG A 58 12.16 -0.74 16.67
CA ARG A 58 13.62 -0.49 16.66
C ARG A 58 14.47 -1.74 16.85
N ASP A 59 13.91 -2.79 17.42
CA ASP A 59 14.54 -4.08 17.61
C ASP A 59 14.55 -4.95 16.35
N LEU A 60 13.80 -4.55 15.33
CA LEU A 60 13.79 -5.20 14.03
C LEU A 60 14.85 -4.60 13.10
N LYS A 61 15.42 -5.44 12.24
CA LYS A 61 16.31 -4.96 11.18
C LYS A 61 15.51 -4.13 10.16
N VAL A 62 15.90 -2.90 9.95
CA VAL A 62 15.30 -2.01 8.95
C VAL A 62 16.36 -1.54 7.96
N PRO A 63 15.99 -1.37 6.68
CA PRO A 63 14.67 -1.65 6.11
C PRO A 63 14.34 -3.15 6.13
N HIS A 64 13.03 -3.47 6.20
CA HIS A 64 12.51 -4.77 5.80
C HIS A 64 12.75 -4.91 4.30
N MET A 65 13.71 -5.73 3.92
CA MET A 65 14.16 -5.86 2.53
C MET A 65 14.23 -7.33 2.14
N GLY A 66 13.57 -7.67 1.06
CA GLY A 66 13.54 -9.02 0.51
C GLY A 66 12.14 -9.58 0.35
N TRP A 67 12.06 -10.88 0.12
CA TRP A 67 10.83 -11.60 -0.11
C TRP A 67 10.15 -11.96 1.20
N ASN A 68 8.83 -11.73 1.28
CA ASN A 68 8.03 -12.11 2.43
C ASN A 68 6.61 -12.45 2.01
N GLN A 69 5.93 -13.25 2.83
CA GLN A 69 4.61 -13.78 2.56
C GLN A 69 3.52 -12.76 2.82
N VAL A 70 2.50 -12.82 1.99
CA VAL A 70 1.31 -11.97 2.08
C VAL A 70 0.09 -12.84 2.36
N HIS A 71 -0.70 -12.43 3.35
CA HIS A 71 -1.93 -13.09 3.77
C HIS A 71 -3.12 -12.17 3.54
N TYR A 72 -4.28 -12.74 3.22
CA TYR A 72 -5.48 -11.99 2.88
C TYR A 72 -6.53 -12.10 3.99
N PRO A 73 -6.72 -11.08 4.86
CA PRO A 73 -7.74 -11.12 5.91
C PRO A 73 -9.16 -11.14 5.35
N GLN A 74 -9.33 -10.72 4.10
CA GLN A 74 -10.60 -10.72 3.38
C GLN A 74 -10.36 -10.90 1.88
N PRO A 75 -11.37 -11.40 1.12
CA PRO A 75 -11.27 -11.49 -0.33
C PRO A 75 -11.04 -10.11 -0.96
N CYS A 76 -10.11 -10.05 -1.92
CA CYS A 76 -9.82 -8.83 -2.66
C CYS A 76 -9.55 -9.16 -4.13
N ALA A 77 -10.25 -8.48 -5.03
CA ALA A 77 -10.14 -8.71 -6.46
C ALA A 77 -8.71 -8.48 -6.99
N LEU A 78 -7.94 -7.59 -6.34
CA LEU A 78 -6.54 -7.35 -6.71
C LEU A 78 -5.67 -8.61 -6.60
N PHE A 79 -6.03 -9.55 -5.72
CA PHE A 79 -5.28 -10.78 -5.45
C PHE A 79 -5.92 -12.03 -6.04
N GLN A 80 -6.90 -11.86 -6.91
CA GLN A 80 -7.55 -13.00 -7.57
C GLN A 80 -6.54 -13.88 -8.29
N GLY A 81 -6.60 -15.21 -8.03
CA GLY A 81 -5.68 -16.19 -8.62
C GLY A 81 -4.27 -16.20 -8.02
N ILE A 82 -4.02 -15.42 -6.97
CA ILE A 82 -2.74 -15.41 -6.26
C ILE A 82 -2.94 -16.13 -4.92
N PRO A 83 -2.29 -17.29 -4.68
CA PRO A 83 -2.46 -18.05 -3.45
C PRO A 83 -2.05 -17.25 -2.21
N GLU A 84 -2.74 -17.50 -1.09
CA GLU A 84 -2.32 -16.98 0.22
C GLU A 84 -0.93 -17.51 0.58
N GLY A 85 -0.13 -16.69 1.25
CA GLY A 85 1.24 -17.03 1.58
C GLY A 85 2.22 -16.84 0.42
N THR A 86 1.78 -16.29 -0.70
CA THR A 86 2.67 -15.94 -1.82
C THR A 86 3.70 -14.91 -1.38
N ASN A 87 4.95 -15.10 -1.82
CA ASN A 87 6.04 -14.17 -1.56
C ASN A 87 6.00 -12.99 -2.53
N PHE A 88 6.11 -11.78 -1.96
CA PHE A 88 6.32 -10.52 -2.68
C PHE A 88 7.58 -9.82 -2.18
N TYR A 89 8.13 -8.93 -2.98
CA TYR A 89 9.34 -8.20 -2.63
C TYR A 89 9.01 -6.90 -1.88
N PHE A 90 9.64 -6.73 -0.73
CA PHE A 90 9.51 -5.57 0.16
C PHE A 90 10.82 -4.81 0.27
N VAL A 91 10.76 -3.50 0.38
CA VAL A 91 11.86 -2.64 0.80
C VAL A 91 11.28 -1.38 1.45
N HIS A 92 11.12 -1.38 2.77
CA HIS A 92 10.55 -0.26 3.51
C HIS A 92 10.98 -0.28 4.97
N SER A 93 10.93 0.87 5.62
CA SER A 93 11.20 1.04 7.06
C SER A 93 9.98 1.52 7.81
N TYR A 94 8.95 1.99 7.11
CA TYR A 94 7.70 2.51 7.67
C TYR A 94 6.53 1.66 7.21
N VAL A 95 5.50 1.59 8.04
CA VAL A 95 4.28 0.81 7.80
C VAL A 95 3.05 1.65 8.05
N ALA A 96 2.02 1.42 7.24
CA ALA A 96 0.73 2.06 7.40
C ALA A 96 -0.13 1.32 8.44
N THR A 97 -0.83 2.08 9.26
CA THR A 97 -1.83 1.58 10.20
C THR A 97 -3.14 2.30 9.92
N PRO A 98 -4.04 1.70 9.12
CA PRO A 98 -5.37 2.25 8.89
C PRO A 98 -6.17 2.32 10.21
N ASP A 99 -6.93 3.41 10.42
CA ASP A 99 -7.86 3.50 11.56
C ASP A 99 -9.04 2.52 11.38
N ASP A 100 -9.41 2.25 10.14
CA ASP A 100 -10.43 1.25 9.77
C ASP A 100 -9.76 -0.04 9.28
N PRO A 101 -9.78 -1.13 10.07
CA PRO A 101 -9.19 -2.41 9.67
C PRO A 101 -9.83 -3.04 8.43
N SER A 102 -11.06 -2.67 8.08
CA SER A 102 -11.75 -3.18 6.89
C SER A 102 -11.08 -2.77 5.59
N LEU A 103 -10.21 -1.76 5.62
CA LEU A 103 -9.41 -1.34 4.47
C LEU A 103 -8.26 -2.29 4.16
N ILE A 104 -7.85 -3.13 5.12
CA ILE A 104 -6.70 -4.03 4.96
C ILE A 104 -7.07 -5.18 4.03
N ALA A 105 -6.51 -5.16 2.83
CA ALA A 105 -6.67 -6.20 1.82
C ALA A 105 -5.61 -7.31 1.95
N ALA A 106 -4.44 -6.96 2.49
CA ALA A 106 -3.37 -7.91 2.76
C ALA A 106 -2.53 -7.49 3.97
N ALA A 107 -2.03 -8.49 4.69
CA ALA A 107 -1.16 -8.32 5.86
C ALA A 107 0.07 -9.22 5.73
N THR A 108 1.16 -8.80 6.35
CA THR A 108 2.44 -9.51 6.35
C THR A 108 3.05 -9.46 7.75
N ASN A 109 3.70 -10.54 8.16
CA ASN A 109 4.44 -10.59 9.42
C ASN A 109 5.93 -10.32 9.18
N TYR A 110 6.47 -9.38 9.95
CA TYR A 110 7.91 -9.12 10.04
C TYR A 110 8.24 -8.79 11.51
N GLY A 111 8.17 -9.80 12.38
CA GLY A 111 8.25 -9.63 13.82
C GLY A 111 7.03 -8.95 14.43
N VAL A 112 6.30 -8.19 13.65
CA VAL A 112 4.97 -7.62 13.92
C VAL A 112 4.14 -7.79 12.66
N ASP A 113 2.82 -7.90 12.82
CA ASP A 113 1.91 -7.87 11.69
C ASP A 113 1.72 -6.44 11.21
N PHE A 114 1.79 -6.22 9.90
CA PHE A 114 1.56 -4.91 9.32
C PHE A 114 0.68 -5.00 8.07
N CYS A 115 0.02 -3.90 7.76
CA CYS A 115 -0.77 -3.74 6.54
C CYS A 115 0.15 -3.73 5.32
N SER A 116 0.04 -4.74 4.46
CA SER A 116 0.84 -4.83 3.23
C SER A 116 0.06 -4.44 1.98
N ALA A 117 -1.27 -4.33 2.05
CA ALA A 117 -2.11 -3.75 1.00
C ALA A 117 -3.44 -3.24 1.55
N ILE A 118 -3.98 -2.23 0.90
CA ILE A 118 -5.32 -1.70 1.16
C ILE A 118 -6.19 -1.77 -0.09
N ALA A 119 -7.52 -1.81 0.13
CA ALA A 119 -8.51 -1.69 -0.92
C ALA A 119 -9.74 -0.91 -0.41
N ARG A 120 -10.23 0.04 -1.22
CA ARG A 120 -11.48 0.79 -0.99
C ARG A 120 -12.06 1.21 -2.33
N GLY A 121 -13.14 0.56 -2.77
CA GLY A 121 -13.69 0.82 -4.11
C GLY A 121 -12.65 0.55 -5.19
N ASN A 122 -12.38 1.54 -6.02
CA ASN A 122 -11.37 1.49 -7.07
C ASN A 122 -9.96 1.93 -6.62
N LEU A 123 -9.79 2.22 -5.33
CA LEU A 123 -8.50 2.57 -4.73
C LEU A 123 -7.83 1.31 -4.19
N PHE A 124 -6.66 1.01 -4.72
CA PHE A 124 -5.78 -0.06 -4.24
C PHE A 124 -4.39 0.50 -3.96
N ALA A 125 -3.71 -0.06 -2.96
CA ALA A 125 -2.30 0.26 -2.76
C ALA A 125 -1.57 -0.89 -2.05
N THR A 126 -0.27 -1.07 -2.38
CA THR A 126 0.57 -2.13 -1.82
C THR A 126 1.84 -1.54 -1.21
N GLN A 127 2.29 -2.13 -0.09
CA GLN A 127 3.61 -1.82 0.49
C GLN A 127 4.73 -2.50 -0.28
N PHE A 128 4.49 -3.71 -0.76
CA PHE A 128 5.43 -4.43 -1.61
C PHE A 128 5.46 -3.83 -3.03
N HIS A 129 6.48 -4.22 -3.77
CA HIS A 129 6.73 -3.81 -5.15
C HIS A 129 6.30 -4.91 -6.12
N PRO A 130 5.10 -4.84 -6.74
CA PRO A 130 4.68 -5.84 -7.73
C PRO A 130 5.67 -5.95 -8.89
N GLU A 131 6.25 -4.83 -9.34
CA GLU A 131 7.22 -4.79 -10.43
C GLU A 131 8.52 -5.58 -10.14
N LYS A 132 8.78 -5.87 -8.85
CA LYS A 132 9.93 -6.67 -8.38
C LYS A 132 9.55 -8.05 -7.88
N SER A 133 8.27 -8.43 -8.00
CA SER A 133 7.72 -9.63 -7.39
C SER A 133 7.46 -10.77 -8.39
N GLY A 134 8.07 -10.72 -9.56
CA GLY A 134 8.00 -11.79 -10.56
C GLY A 134 6.59 -12.05 -11.08
N PRO A 135 6.23 -13.32 -11.40
CA PRO A 135 4.91 -13.66 -11.98
C PRO A 135 3.73 -13.24 -11.12
N SER A 136 3.83 -13.36 -9.80
CA SER A 136 2.76 -12.95 -8.86
C SER A 136 2.55 -11.43 -8.88
N GLY A 137 3.63 -10.67 -8.98
CA GLY A 137 3.55 -9.22 -9.15
C GLY A 137 2.89 -8.82 -10.47
N LEU A 138 3.22 -9.49 -11.56
CA LEU A 138 2.54 -9.29 -12.86
C LEU A 138 1.06 -9.64 -12.78
N GLN A 139 0.68 -10.65 -12.01
CA GLN A 139 -0.72 -10.99 -11.81
C GLN A 139 -1.48 -9.89 -11.07
N VAL A 140 -0.87 -9.20 -10.10
CA VAL A 140 -1.45 -8.02 -9.45
C VAL A 140 -1.79 -6.94 -10.48
N TYR A 141 -0.86 -6.63 -11.39
CA TYR A 141 -1.11 -5.65 -12.46
C TYR A 141 -2.20 -6.09 -13.42
N ARG A 142 -2.23 -7.36 -13.81
CA ARG A 142 -3.30 -7.89 -14.68
C ARG A 142 -4.67 -7.74 -14.01
N ASN A 143 -4.77 -8.12 -12.74
CA ASN A 143 -6.01 -7.99 -11.98
C ASN A 143 -6.44 -6.52 -11.89
N PHE A 144 -5.52 -5.60 -11.61
CA PHE A 144 -5.83 -4.17 -11.58
C PHE A 144 -6.34 -3.67 -12.94
N ILE A 145 -5.67 -4.03 -14.03
CA ILE A 145 -6.10 -3.64 -15.38
C ILE A 145 -7.51 -4.18 -15.69
N GLU A 146 -7.81 -5.43 -15.34
CA GLU A 146 -9.16 -5.98 -15.53
C GLU A 146 -10.22 -5.20 -14.74
N LEU A 147 -9.91 -4.79 -13.51
CA LEU A 147 -10.81 -3.95 -12.70
C LEU A 147 -11.06 -2.57 -13.32
N THR A 148 -10.11 -2.04 -14.11
CA THR A 148 -10.26 -0.73 -14.77
C THR A 148 -11.10 -0.77 -16.04
N ARG A 149 -11.42 -1.95 -16.57
CA ARG A 149 -12.17 -2.11 -17.82
C ARG A 149 -13.69 -1.99 -17.64
N HIS A 150 -14.11 -1.90 -16.41
CA HIS A 150 -15.52 -1.80 -16.03
C HIS A 150 -15.77 -0.50 -15.28
#